data_125a64b8faadc7624f2f54746eac7da4
#
_entry.id   125a64b8faadc7624f2f54746eac7da4
#
_cell.length_a   1.000
_cell.length_b   1.000
_cell.length_c   1.000
_cell.angle_alpha   90.00
_cell.angle_beta   90.00
_cell.angle_gamma   90.00
#
_symmetry.space_group_name_H-M   'P 1'
#
loop_
_entity.id
_entity.type
_entity.pdbx_description
1 polymer ?
#
loop_
_entity_poly.entity_id
_entity_poly.type
_entity_poly.pdbx_seq_one_letter_code
_entity_poly.pdbx_strand_id
1 'polypeptide(L)'
;MLNVNELVKTELHCHLDGSLSLGVIRQLAQMAKITIPAEDEALRKLVSVHGKVDSLMAYLKLFDFVRPLLQTATALELAAYDLVRQVASDKVIYIEVRFAPELSTDQDLTILEAVSAVLVGLNRGQEDFGVVAKLLVCGLKQTNTNQTKELFFYHLSSPSRYLTKNILSSIVKI
;
A
#
# COMPACT_ATOMS: atom_id res chain seq x y z
N MET A 1 -17.23 -17.14 -25.79
CA MET A 1 -16.78 -15.84 -25.23
C MET A 1 -15.63 -16.11 -24.28
N LEU A 2 -14.52 -15.38 -24.39
CA LEU A 2 -13.42 -15.42 -23.41
C LEU A 2 -13.95 -14.89 -22.08
N ASN A 3 -13.80 -15.70 -21.01
CA ASN A 3 -14.10 -15.23 -19.66
C ASN A 3 -12.92 -14.40 -19.13
N VAL A 4 -13.06 -13.10 -19.06
CA VAL A 4 -12.01 -12.17 -18.62
C VAL A 4 -11.50 -12.50 -17.21
N ASN A 5 -12.35 -13.06 -16.34
CA ASN A 5 -11.97 -13.45 -14.98
C ASN A 5 -11.00 -14.63 -14.95
N GLU A 6 -10.92 -15.41 -16.03
CA GLU A 6 -10.01 -16.55 -16.15
C GLU A 6 -8.64 -16.17 -16.75
N LEU A 7 -8.51 -14.96 -17.27
CA LEU A 7 -7.25 -14.51 -17.85
C LEU A 7 -6.22 -14.18 -16.78
N VAL A 8 -4.97 -14.52 -17.05
CA VAL A 8 -3.83 -14.06 -16.29
C VAL A 8 -3.61 -12.56 -16.52
N LYS A 9 -3.33 -11.82 -15.45
CA LYS A 9 -3.24 -10.35 -15.46
C LYS A 9 -1.92 -9.86 -14.85
N THR A 10 -1.57 -8.63 -15.16
CA THR A 10 -0.53 -7.86 -14.47
C THR A 10 -1.12 -6.53 -14.00
N GLU A 11 -0.69 -6.07 -12.83
CA GLU A 11 -1.09 -4.77 -12.28
C GLU A 11 0.13 -3.88 -12.09
N LEU A 12 0.20 -2.78 -12.84
CA LEU A 12 1.39 -1.92 -12.88
C LEU A 12 1.21 -0.60 -12.10
N HIS A 13 0.04 -0.36 -11.49
CA HIS A 13 -0.24 0.89 -10.80
C HIS A 13 -1.25 0.72 -9.66
N CYS A 14 -0.85 0.04 -8.61
CA CYS A 14 -1.69 -0.23 -7.45
C CYS A 14 -1.15 0.51 -6.21
N HIS A 15 -1.97 1.35 -5.58
CA HIS A 15 -1.62 2.05 -4.35
C HIS A 15 -1.94 1.18 -3.13
N LEU A 16 -0.99 1.02 -2.21
CA LEU A 16 -1.18 0.21 -1.00
C LEU A 16 -2.34 0.70 -0.14
N ASP A 17 -2.36 2.00 0.14
CA ASP A 17 -3.36 2.67 0.97
C ASP A 17 -4.76 2.74 0.34
N GLY A 18 -4.84 2.65 -0.98
CA GLY A 18 -6.09 2.60 -1.75
C GLY A 18 -6.65 1.20 -1.99
N SER A 19 -5.97 0.14 -1.53
CA SER A 19 -6.26 -1.24 -1.94
C SER A 19 -6.52 -2.18 -0.75
N LEU A 20 -6.86 -1.65 0.41
CA LEU A 20 -7.17 -2.44 1.60
C LEU A 20 -8.52 -3.14 1.47
N SER A 21 -8.57 -4.44 1.75
CA SER A 21 -9.85 -5.16 1.89
C SER A 21 -10.61 -4.70 3.15
N LEU A 22 -11.94 -4.80 3.11
CA LEU A 22 -12.76 -4.47 4.31
C LEU A 22 -12.36 -5.32 5.52
N GLY A 23 -11.99 -6.59 5.29
CA GLY A 23 -11.51 -7.49 6.34
C GLY A 23 -10.23 -6.99 7.00
N VAL A 24 -9.27 -6.52 6.20
CA VAL A 24 -8.02 -5.94 6.73
C VAL A 24 -8.28 -4.60 7.40
N ILE A 25 -9.11 -3.74 6.84
CA ILE A 25 -9.50 -2.46 7.49
C ILE A 25 -10.04 -2.72 8.90
N ARG A 26 -10.88 -3.73 9.10
CA ARG A 26 -11.40 -4.11 10.42
C ARG A 26 -10.31 -4.54 11.39
N GLN A 27 -9.35 -5.35 10.93
CA GLN A 27 -8.21 -5.78 11.74
C GLN A 27 -7.32 -4.60 12.12
N LEU A 28 -6.99 -3.75 11.15
CA LEU A 28 -6.18 -2.55 11.35
C LEU A 28 -6.85 -1.56 12.31
N ALA A 29 -8.16 -1.35 12.19
CA ALA A 29 -8.92 -0.48 13.08
C ALA A 29 -8.91 -1.03 14.52
N GLN A 30 -9.03 -2.35 14.70
CA GLN A 30 -8.91 -2.98 16.01
C GLN A 30 -7.51 -2.77 16.61
N MET A 31 -6.45 -2.98 15.82
CA MET A 31 -5.06 -2.75 16.25
C MET A 31 -4.82 -1.29 16.63
N ALA A 32 -5.32 -0.36 15.84
CA ALA A 32 -5.20 1.08 16.07
C ALA A 32 -6.17 1.61 17.14
N LYS A 33 -7.10 0.78 17.65
CA LYS A 33 -8.18 1.15 18.58
C LYS A 33 -9.10 2.26 18.02
N ILE A 34 -9.32 2.23 16.71
CA ILE A 34 -10.19 3.17 16.00
C ILE A 34 -11.57 2.53 15.82
N THR A 35 -12.62 3.26 16.21
CA THR A 35 -13.99 2.81 16.02
C THR A 35 -14.42 2.99 14.58
N ILE A 36 -14.95 1.94 13.97
CA ILE A 36 -15.45 1.93 12.59
C ILE A 36 -16.86 1.37 12.53
N PRO A 37 -17.63 1.65 11.45
CA PRO A 37 -18.96 1.06 11.26
C PRO A 37 -18.92 -0.47 11.27
N ALA A 38 -19.90 -1.08 11.96
CA ALA A 38 -20.04 -2.53 11.99
C ALA A 38 -20.48 -3.08 10.62
N GLU A 39 -21.38 -2.36 9.95
CA GLU A 39 -21.94 -2.78 8.66
C GLU A 39 -20.96 -2.53 7.50
N ASP A 40 -20.78 -3.54 6.64
CA ASP A 40 -19.86 -3.47 5.49
C ASP A 40 -20.22 -2.35 4.52
N GLU A 41 -21.49 -2.12 4.26
CA GLU A 41 -21.95 -1.05 3.37
C GLU A 41 -21.60 0.35 3.92
N ALA A 42 -21.74 0.56 5.22
CA ALA A 42 -21.36 1.81 5.87
C ALA A 42 -19.82 2.00 5.83
N LEU A 43 -19.04 0.94 6.09
CA LEU A 43 -17.58 1.00 6.00
C LEU A 43 -17.12 1.24 4.55
N ARG A 44 -17.73 0.55 3.58
CA ARG A 44 -17.44 0.75 2.16
C ARG A 44 -17.62 2.19 1.70
N LYS A 45 -18.65 2.87 2.19
CA LYS A 45 -18.90 4.31 1.89
C LYS A 45 -17.80 5.24 2.39
N LEU A 46 -17.06 4.86 3.43
CA LEU A 46 -15.94 5.65 3.95
C LEU A 46 -14.65 5.49 3.16
N VAL A 47 -14.47 4.35 2.46
CA VAL A 47 -13.20 3.99 1.83
C VAL A 47 -13.28 3.81 0.31
N SER A 48 -14.45 3.97 -0.26
CA SER A 48 -14.64 3.80 -1.72
C SER A 48 -15.37 4.98 -2.32
N VAL A 49 -15.09 5.24 -3.59
CA VAL A 49 -15.83 6.22 -4.38
C VAL A 49 -17.20 5.65 -4.76
N HIS A 50 -18.25 6.37 -4.42
CA HIS A 50 -19.61 6.07 -4.86
C HIS A 50 -20.09 7.12 -5.84
N GLY A 51 -20.12 6.74 -7.12
CA GLY A 51 -20.57 7.64 -8.18
C GLY A 51 -19.50 8.65 -8.61
N LYS A 52 -19.94 9.85 -9.03
CA LYS A 52 -19.07 10.91 -9.51
C LYS A 52 -18.49 11.69 -8.34
N VAL A 53 -17.17 11.86 -8.33
CA VAL A 53 -16.48 12.71 -7.33
C VAL A 53 -16.37 14.12 -7.89
N ASP A 54 -16.79 15.12 -7.15
CA ASP A 54 -16.87 16.51 -7.60
C ASP A 54 -15.49 17.19 -7.73
N SER A 55 -14.48 16.68 -7.00
CA SER A 55 -13.13 17.24 -7.05
C SER A 55 -12.07 16.23 -6.59
N LEU A 56 -10.81 16.47 -7.00
CA LEU A 56 -9.65 15.72 -6.51
C LEU A 56 -9.56 15.78 -4.96
N MET A 57 -9.86 16.92 -4.36
CA MET A 57 -9.82 17.08 -2.90
C MET A 57 -10.86 16.21 -2.20
N ALA A 58 -12.05 16.06 -2.78
CA ALA A 58 -13.08 15.15 -2.25
C ALA A 58 -12.64 13.68 -2.34
N TYR A 59 -11.95 13.31 -3.43
CA TYR A 59 -11.34 11.98 -3.57
C TYR A 59 -10.24 11.74 -2.53
N LEU A 60 -9.33 12.69 -2.34
CA LEU A 60 -8.21 12.54 -1.40
C LEU A 60 -8.65 12.40 0.07
N LYS A 61 -9.81 12.96 0.44
CA LYS A 61 -10.39 12.79 1.79
C LYS A 61 -10.69 11.35 2.17
N LEU A 62 -10.88 10.46 1.20
CA LEU A 62 -11.08 9.03 1.49
C LEU A 62 -9.83 8.41 2.13
N PHE A 63 -8.65 8.92 1.80
CA PHE A 63 -7.38 8.46 2.37
C PHE A 63 -7.14 8.96 3.80
N ASP A 64 -7.79 10.06 4.21
CA ASP A 64 -7.71 10.57 5.59
C ASP A 64 -8.20 9.54 6.61
N PHE A 65 -9.15 8.68 6.21
CA PHE A 65 -9.64 7.59 7.05
C PHE A 65 -8.65 6.42 7.15
N VAL A 66 -7.94 6.12 6.07
CA VAL A 66 -7.03 4.96 5.97
C VAL A 66 -5.68 5.28 6.61
N ARG A 67 -5.18 6.50 6.48
CA ARG A 67 -3.86 6.91 6.97
C ARG A 67 -3.59 6.57 8.45
N PRO A 68 -4.50 6.84 9.43
CA PRO A 68 -4.28 6.47 10.82
C PRO A 68 -4.17 4.96 11.08
N LEU A 69 -4.68 4.13 10.16
CA LEU A 69 -4.64 2.68 10.26
C LEU A 69 -3.28 2.09 9.88
N LEU A 70 -2.42 2.85 9.18
CA LEU A 70 -1.16 2.40 8.58
C LEU A 70 0.07 3.03 9.28
N GLN A 71 0.02 3.20 10.60
CA GLN A 71 1.06 3.89 11.37
C GLN A 71 2.01 2.94 12.15
N THR A 72 1.91 1.63 11.95
CA THR A 72 2.79 0.66 12.60
C THR A 72 3.36 -0.34 11.59
N ALA A 73 4.54 -0.91 11.88
CA ALA A 73 5.18 -1.91 11.02
C ALA A 73 4.26 -3.12 10.79
N THR A 74 3.61 -3.61 11.85
CA THR A 74 2.67 -4.75 11.75
C THR A 74 1.46 -4.42 10.86
N ALA A 75 0.95 -3.19 10.93
CA ALA A 75 -0.16 -2.75 10.09
C ALA A 75 0.23 -2.70 8.60
N LEU A 76 1.41 -2.18 8.30
CA LEU A 76 1.94 -2.10 6.94
C LEU A 76 2.25 -3.48 6.36
N GLU A 77 2.83 -4.38 7.16
CA GLU A 77 3.07 -5.77 6.78
C GLU A 77 1.74 -6.48 6.44
N LEU A 78 0.73 -6.35 7.31
CA LEU A 78 -0.58 -6.96 7.11
C LEU A 78 -1.27 -6.42 5.85
N ALA A 79 -1.24 -5.11 5.63
CA ALA A 79 -1.81 -4.46 4.46
C ALA A 79 -1.16 -4.95 3.16
N ALA A 80 0.16 -5.01 3.13
CA ALA A 80 0.93 -5.46 1.98
C ALA A 80 0.70 -6.95 1.67
N TYR A 81 0.66 -7.80 2.69
CA TYR A 81 0.36 -9.22 2.55
C TYR A 81 -1.05 -9.45 1.99
N ASP A 82 -2.06 -8.75 2.55
CA ASP A 82 -3.45 -8.88 2.09
C ASP A 82 -3.62 -8.41 0.65
N LEU A 83 -2.91 -7.36 0.23
CA LEU A 83 -2.95 -6.90 -1.15
C LEU A 83 -2.49 -8.00 -2.11
N VAL A 84 -1.37 -8.68 -1.82
CA VAL A 84 -0.90 -9.80 -2.66
C VAL A 84 -1.91 -10.94 -2.68
N ARG A 85 -2.53 -11.26 -1.54
CA ARG A 85 -3.61 -12.25 -1.45
C ARG A 85 -4.81 -11.91 -2.33
N GLN A 86 -5.25 -10.63 -2.32
CA GLN A 86 -6.38 -10.15 -3.12
C GLN A 86 -6.09 -10.30 -4.62
N VAL A 87 -4.94 -9.80 -5.09
CA VAL A 87 -4.60 -9.85 -6.52
C VAL A 87 -4.34 -11.26 -7.02
N ALA A 88 -3.84 -12.17 -6.16
CA ALA A 88 -3.73 -13.59 -6.49
C ALA A 88 -5.11 -14.21 -6.79
N SER A 89 -6.13 -13.86 -6.00
CA SER A 89 -7.51 -14.31 -6.22
C SER A 89 -8.07 -13.84 -7.57
N ASP A 90 -7.57 -12.71 -8.07
CA ASP A 90 -7.93 -12.14 -9.38
C ASP A 90 -7.04 -12.63 -10.53
N LYS A 91 -6.21 -13.67 -10.30
CA LYS A 91 -5.26 -14.23 -11.28
C LYS A 91 -4.21 -13.24 -11.79
N VAL A 92 -3.85 -12.27 -10.97
CA VAL A 92 -2.69 -11.41 -11.19
C VAL A 92 -1.43 -12.19 -10.83
N ILE A 93 -0.45 -12.22 -11.73
CA ILE A 93 0.84 -12.91 -11.52
C ILE A 93 1.99 -11.95 -11.24
N TYR A 94 1.79 -10.65 -11.51
CA TYR A 94 2.79 -9.60 -11.29
C TYR A 94 2.09 -8.31 -10.87
N ILE A 95 2.58 -7.68 -9.80
CA ILE A 95 2.04 -6.39 -9.31
C ILE A 95 3.17 -5.41 -8.94
N GLU A 96 2.97 -4.13 -9.27
CA GLU A 96 3.79 -2.99 -8.82
C GLU A 96 3.01 -2.16 -7.80
N VAL A 97 3.39 -2.28 -6.53
CA VAL A 97 2.71 -1.61 -5.40
C VAL A 97 3.34 -0.26 -5.14
N ARG A 98 2.57 0.81 -5.25
CA ARG A 98 2.98 2.17 -4.92
C ARG A 98 2.75 2.46 -3.44
N PHE A 99 3.76 3.05 -2.80
CA PHE A 99 3.72 3.37 -1.39
C PHE A 99 4.49 4.67 -1.11
N ALA A 100 3.84 5.60 -0.40
CA ALA A 100 4.44 6.84 0.08
C ALA A 100 4.71 6.72 1.59
N PRO A 101 5.92 6.33 2.01
CA PRO A 101 6.22 6.00 3.41
C PRO A 101 6.07 7.20 4.36
N GLU A 102 6.20 8.43 3.86
CA GLU A 102 5.98 9.65 4.65
C GLU A 102 4.58 9.71 5.27
N LEU A 103 3.58 9.06 4.66
CA LEU A 103 2.21 9.00 5.18
C LEU A 103 2.05 8.02 6.35
N SER A 104 3.07 7.22 6.65
CA SER A 104 3.06 6.21 7.71
C SER A 104 4.07 6.51 8.84
N THR A 105 4.50 7.76 8.94
CA THR A 105 5.48 8.22 9.95
C THR A 105 4.91 9.26 10.91
N ASP A 106 3.59 9.28 11.10
CA ASP A 106 2.92 10.20 12.03
C ASP A 106 3.14 9.80 13.51
N GLN A 107 3.61 8.57 13.73
CA GLN A 107 3.98 8.04 15.04
C GLN A 107 5.49 7.74 15.08
N ASP A 108 5.89 6.58 15.59
CA ASP A 108 7.29 6.28 15.89
C ASP A 108 8.07 5.62 14.73
N LEU A 109 7.41 5.30 13.60
CA LEU A 109 8.08 4.68 12.46
C LEU A 109 8.99 5.67 11.73
N THR A 110 10.20 5.23 11.46
CA THR A 110 11.05 5.84 10.43
C THR A 110 10.58 5.42 9.02
N ILE A 111 10.96 6.21 8.03
CA ILE A 111 10.69 5.89 6.61
C ILE A 111 11.22 4.50 6.22
N LEU A 112 12.42 4.14 6.73
CA LEU A 112 13.03 2.84 6.45
C LEU A 112 12.28 1.67 7.06
N GLU A 113 11.84 1.81 8.30
CA GLU A 113 11.02 0.79 8.96
C GLU A 113 9.69 0.60 8.24
N ALA A 114 9.06 1.70 7.79
CA ALA A 114 7.83 1.65 7.00
C ALA A 114 8.04 0.90 5.68
N VAL A 115 9.10 1.22 4.91
CA VAL A 115 9.45 0.51 3.67
C VAL A 115 9.78 -0.96 3.94
N SER A 116 10.56 -1.25 4.99
CA SER A 116 10.93 -2.61 5.36
C SER A 116 9.71 -3.46 5.72
N ALA A 117 8.76 -2.90 6.47
CA ALA A 117 7.52 -3.57 6.84
C ALA A 117 6.67 -3.95 5.63
N VAL A 118 6.51 -3.02 4.67
CA VAL A 118 5.79 -3.30 3.41
C VAL A 118 6.50 -4.41 2.63
N LEU A 119 7.83 -4.38 2.51
CA LEU A 119 8.58 -5.43 1.82
C LEU A 119 8.42 -6.80 2.48
N VAL A 120 8.41 -6.87 3.82
CA VAL A 120 8.15 -8.12 4.55
C VAL A 120 6.78 -8.69 4.17
N GLY A 121 5.73 -7.86 4.18
CA GLY A 121 4.38 -8.27 3.80
C GLY A 121 4.29 -8.73 2.34
N LEU A 122 4.88 -7.98 1.41
CA LEU A 122 4.92 -8.35 -0.01
C LEU A 122 5.66 -9.67 -0.24
N ASN A 123 6.83 -9.86 0.38
CA ASN A 123 7.63 -11.08 0.22
C ASN A 123 6.88 -12.30 0.75
N ARG A 124 6.28 -12.20 1.94
CA ARG A 124 5.45 -13.28 2.50
C ARG A 124 4.26 -13.61 1.58
N GLY A 125 3.60 -12.60 1.04
CA GLY A 125 2.52 -12.81 0.06
C GLY A 125 3.00 -13.46 -1.24
N GLN A 126 4.20 -13.11 -1.74
CA GLN A 126 4.81 -13.77 -2.89
C GLN A 126 5.06 -15.26 -2.63
N GLU A 127 5.57 -15.61 -1.45
CA GLU A 127 5.86 -16.99 -1.05
C GLU A 127 4.56 -17.81 -0.96
N ASP A 128 3.51 -17.24 -0.35
CA ASP A 128 2.25 -17.95 -0.10
C ASP A 128 1.35 -18.08 -1.34
N PHE A 129 1.38 -17.08 -2.23
CA PHE A 129 0.42 -16.99 -3.35
C PHE A 129 1.05 -17.07 -4.74
N GLY A 130 2.37 -17.08 -4.87
CA GLY A 130 3.08 -17.21 -6.15
C GLY A 130 2.99 -15.96 -7.06
N VAL A 131 2.58 -14.81 -6.53
CA VAL A 131 2.52 -13.54 -7.26
C VAL A 131 3.86 -12.82 -7.13
N VAL A 132 4.44 -12.34 -8.22
CA VAL A 132 5.63 -11.47 -8.16
C VAL A 132 5.16 -10.05 -7.80
N ALA A 133 5.53 -9.58 -6.61
CA ALA A 133 5.20 -8.23 -6.15
C ALA A 133 6.45 -7.35 -6.04
N LYS A 134 6.38 -6.14 -6.59
CA LYS A 134 7.44 -5.13 -6.52
C LYS A 134 6.94 -3.88 -5.82
N LEU A 135 7.81 -3.23 -5.08
CA LEU A 135 7.51 -1.99 -4.39
C LEU A 135 8.06 -0.79 -5.18
N LEU A 136 7.17 0.17 -5.46
CA LEU A 136 7.49 1.49 -5.98
C LEU A 136 7.37 2.50 -4.84
N VAL A 137 8.49 2.96 -4.31
CA VAL A 137 8.51 3.99 -3.27
C VAL A 137 8.29 5.34 -3.93
N CYS A 138 7.23 6.03 -3.50
CA CYS A 138 6.82 7.34 -4.00
C CYS A 138 7.14 8.43 -2.98
N GLY A 139 7.61 9.59 -3.43
CA GLY A 139 7.68 10.81 -2.64
C GLY A 139 6.52 11.74 -2.96
N LEU A 140 5.92 12.35 -1.97
CA LEU A 140 4.84 13.32 -2.15
C LEU A 140 5.42 14.69 -2.55
N LYS A 141 4.82 15.32 -3.55
CA LYS A 141 5.26 16.64 -4.05
C LYS A 141 5.12 17.75 -3.01
N GLN A 142 4.21 17.59 -2.05
CA GLN A 142 3.88 18.58 -1.03
C GLN A 142 4.64 18.38 0.28
N THR A 143 5.37 17.28 0.45
CA THR A 143 6.14 16.99 1.66
C THR A 143 7.57 17.51 1.56
N ASN A 144 8.21 17.66 2.72
CA ASN A 144 9.55 18.23 2.86
C ASN A 144 10.57 17.41 2.03
N THR A 145 11.20 18.07 1.08
CA THR A 145 12.21 17.51 0.15
C THR A 145 13.36 16.76 0.83
N ASN A 146 13.60 16.97 2.13
CA ASN A 146 14.70 16.32 2.84
C ASN A 146 14.39 14.84 3.16
N GLN A 147 13.17 14.51 3.57
CA GLN A 147 12.76 13.11 3.81
C GLN A 147 12.75 12.29 2.51
N THR A 148 12.29 12.87 1.42
CA THR A 148 12.34 12.24 0.10
C THR A 148 13.77 12.03 -0.39
N LYS A 149 14.71 12.95 -0.05
CA LYS A 149 16.14 12.81 -0.36
C LYS A 149 16.79 11.68 0.44
N GLU A 150 16.46 11.50 1.72
CA GLU A 150 16.98 10.40 2.54
C GLU A 150 16.64 9.05 1.95
N LEU A 151 15.40 8.86 1.50
CA LEU A 151 14.99 7.64 0.77
C LEU A 151 15.86 7.39 -0.46
N PHE A 152 16.13 8.44 -1.23
CA PHE A 152 16.91 8.35 -2.46
C PHE A 152 18.38 7.98 -2.18
N PHE A 153 19.01 8.66 -1.22
CA PHE A 153 20.40 8.39 -0.84
C PHE A 153 20.59 7.02 -0.20
N TYR A 154 19.63 6.57 0.60
CA TYR A 154 19.70 5.25 1.22
C TYR A 154 19.61 4.12 0.19
N HIS A 155 18.76 4.27 -0.80
CA HIS A 155 18.63 3.29 -1.88
C HIS A 155 19.92 3.16 -2.71
N LEU A 156 20.63 4.27 -2.94
CA LEU A 156 21.89 4.30 -3.69
C LEU A 156 23.10 3.80 -2.87
N SER A 157 23.05 3.90 -1.54
CA SER A 157 24.16 3.61 -0.63
C SER A 157 24.04 2.29 0.12
N SER A 158 22.87 1.63 0.11
CA SER A 158 22.66 0.39 0.85
C SER A 158 23.24 -0.82 0.11
N PRO A 159 24.19 -1.57 0.74
CA PRO A 159 24.74 -2.80 0.16
C PRO A 159 23.80 -3.99 0.27
N SER A 160 22.60 -3.83 0.82
CA SER A 160 21.62 -4.89 1.00
C SER A 160 20.99 -5.29 -0.33
N ARG A 161 21.50 -6.36 -0.93
CA ARG A 161 20.95 -6.98 -2.16
C ARG A 161 19.48 -7.40 -2.03
N TYR A 162 18.94 -7.49 -0.84
CA TYR A 162 17.54 -7.82 -0.58
C TYR A 162 16.59 -6.65 -0.88
N LEU A 163 16.96 -5.43 -0.47
CA LEU A 163 16.17 -4.24 -0.75
C LEU A 163 16.19 -3.88 -2.25
N THR A 164 17.36 -4.00 -2.90
CA THR A 164 17.53 -3.61 -4.31
C THR A 164 16.84 -4.52 -5.33
N LYS A 165 16.60 -5.79 -5.01
CA LYS A 165 15.91 -6.71 -5.94
C LYS A 165 14.40 -6.50 -6.04
N ASN A 166 13.79 -5.98 -4.98
CA ASN A 166 12.33 -5.87 -4.85
C ASN A 166 11.80 -4.43 -4.89
N ILE A 167 12.69 -3.43 -4.85
CA ILE A 167 12.34 -2.03 -5.05
C ILE A 167 12.68 -1.64 -6.49
N LEU A 168 11.67 -1.28 -7.26
CA LEU A 168 11.87 -0.62 -8.54
C LEU A 168 12.22 0.83 -8.27
N SER A 169 13.39 1.28 -8.73
CA SER A 169 13.87 2.65 -8.54
C SER A 169 13.16 3.61 -9.48
N SER A 170 11.92 3.94 -9.19
CA SER A 170 11.27 5.10 -9.80
C SER A 170 10.62 5.93 -8.72
N ILE A 171 11.25 7.07 -8.39
CA ILE A 171 10.57 8.11 -7.63
C ILE A 171 9.57 8.75 -8.58
N VAL A 172 8.32 8.32 -8.44
CA VAL A 172 7.20 9.00 -9.09
C VAL A 172 6.82 10.16 -8.17
N LYS A 173 7.08 11.39 -8.60
CA LYS A 173 6.49 12.58 -7.95
C LYS A 173 5.01 12.58 -8.32
N ILE A 174 4.18 12.23 -7.37
CA ILE A 174 2.73 12.36 -7.46
C ILE A 174 2.32 13.77 -7.01
#